data_f1129af260d6ec1ee117b11407154da6
#
_entry.id   f1129af260d6ec1ee117b11407154da6
#
_cell.length_a   1.000
_cell.length_b   1.000
_cell.length_c   1.000
_cell.angle_alpha   90.00
_cell.angle_beta   90.00
_cell.angle_gamma   90.00
#
_symmetry.space_group_name_H-M   'P 1'
#
loop_
_entity.id
_entity.type
_entity.pdbx_description
1 polymer ?
#
loop_
_entity_poly.entity_id
_entity_poly.type
_entity_poly.pdbx_seq_one_letter_code
_entity_poly.pdbx_strand_id
1 'polypeptide(L)'
;MKTTNEKIELKDKNGKNRIGRKISVSSTFNCSPEIMWEKLLDIETLIEICKPKASFKSVSKMPEKWEENVIYKFKLFIYGFIPFGKHEILLENIDQSRKEIQSKEHNKIVRIWNHLIILNETQDGKTFYTDIVELHSGIFTYFTALWSIGFYKHRQKKWNKIIERSGKESKENTCTSVSA
;
A
#
# COMPACT_ATOMS: atom_id res chain seq x y z
N MET A 1 8.93 12.89 5.32
CA MET A 1 7.65 12.16 5.53
C MET A 1 6.60 13.10 6.13
N LYS A 2 5.50 13.34 5.44
CA LYS A 2 4.37 14.15 5.93
C LYS A 2 3.23 13.23 6.33
N THR A 3 2.40 13.63 7.32
CA THR A 3 1.23 12.82 7.76
C THR A 3 0.07 13.72 8.15
N THR A 4 -1.15 13.27 7.84
CA THR A 4 -2.40 13.86 8.33
C THR A 4 -3.26 12.80 9.01
N ASN A 5 -4.21 13.23 9.82
CA ASN A 5 -5.20 12.36 10.48
C ASN A 5 -6.46 13.18 10.79
N GLU A 6 -7.48 13.04 9.99
CA GLU A 6 -8.70 13.83 10.03
C GLU A 6 -9.90 12.97 10.37
N LYS A 7 -10.88 13.54 11.09
CA LYS A 7 -12.18 12.92 11.33
C LYS A 7 -13.05 13.15 10.10
N ILE A 8 -13.67 12.08 9.58
CA ILE A 8 -14.54 12.14 8.40
C ILE A 8 -15.81 11.34 8.62
N GLU A 9 -16.80 11.55 7.77
CA GLU A 9 -17.96 10.68 7.63
C GLU A 9 -17.78 9.72 6.45
N LEU A 10 -18.14 8.45 6.66
CA LEU A 10 -18.07 7.40 5.65
C LEU A 10 -19.43 6.68 5.59
N LYS A 11 -19.78 6.16 4.42
CA LYS A 11 -20.93 5.25 4.27
C LYS A 11 -20.46 3.80 4.36
N ASP A 12 -21.10 3.01 5.21
CA ASP A 12 -20.88 1.57 5.23
C ASP A 12 -21.61 0.88 4.06
N LYS A 13 -21.40 -0.43 3.90
CA LYS A 13 -22.01 -1.24 2.82
C LYS A 13 -23.55 -1.20 2.77
N ASN A 14 -24.19 -0.77 3.85
CA ASN A 14 -25.64 -0.62 3.95
C ASN A 14 -26.08 0.84 3.77
N GLY A 15 -25.16 1.75 3.35
CA GLY A 15 -25.43 3.18 3.16
C GLY A 15 -25.51 3.99 4.45
N LYS A 16 -25.27 3.39 5.64
CA LYS A 16 -25.35 4.08 6.92
C LYS A 16 -24.10 4.93 7.17
N ASN A 17 -24.30 6.18 7.59
CA ASN A 17 -23.19 7.07 7.96
C ASN A 17 -22.44 6.54 9.19
N ARG A 18 -21.12 6.57 9.11
CA ARG A 18 -20.17 6.15 10.14
C ARG A 18 -19.12 7.22 10.33
N ILE A 19 -18.76 7.47 11.57
CA ILE A 19 -17.60 8.30 11.86
C ILE A 19 -16.34 7.48 11.59
N GLY A 20 -15.53 7.94 10.69
CA GLY A 20 -14.26 7.35 10.28
C GLY A 20 -13.07 8.29 10.49
N ARG A 21 -11.93 7.85 10.01
CA ARG A 21 -10.69 8.64 9.96
C ARG A 21 -10.12 8.57 8.55
N LYS A 22 -9.64 9.71 8.05
CA LYS A 22 -8.81 9.81 6.85
C LYS A 22 -7.39 10.11 7.29
N ILE A 23 -6.48 9.22 6.94
CA ILE A 23 -5.06 9.41 7.19
C ILE A 23 -4.34 9.55 5.86
N SER A 24 -3.26 10.32 5.83
CA SER A 24 -2.30 10.27 4.72
C SER A 24 -0.88 10.16 5.24
N VAL A 25 -0.03 9.47 4.46
CA VAL A 25 1.41 9.40 4.69
C VAL A 25 2.09 9.61 3.34
N SER A 26 2.99 10.60 3.26
CA SER A 26 3.69 10.94 2.02
C SER A 26 5.19 11.03 2.21
N SER A 27 5.94 10.62 1.20
CA SER A 27 7.42 10.72 1.14
C SER A 27 7.88 10.96 -0.29
N THR A 28 9.06 11.55 -0.45
CA THR A 28 9.73 11.64 -1.74
C THR A 28 10.80 10.56 -1.83
N PHE A 29 10.88 9.89 -2.99
CA PHE A 29 11.82 8.82 -3.30
C PHE A 29 12.70 9.19 -4.49
N ASN A 30 13.97 8.84 -4.43
CA ASN A 30 14.95 9.15 -5.47
C ASN A 30 14.92 8.11 -6.61
N CYS A 31 13.78 8.03 -7.27
CA CYS A 31 13.55 7.25 -8.50
C CYS A 31 12.41 7.89 -9.28
N SER A 32 12.27 7.58 -10.57
CA SER A 32 11.15 8.03 -11.37
C SER A 32 9.85 7.33 -10.96
N PRO A 33 8.66 7.94 -11.23
CA PRO A 33 7.38 7.31 -10.98
C PRO A 33 7.21 5.97 -11.70
N GLU A 34 7.80 5.79 -12.89
CA GLU A 34 7.73 4.56 -13.67
C GLU A 34 8.36 3.38 -12.93
N ILE A 35 9.58 3.57 -12.42
CA ILE A 35 10.30 2.54 -11.65
C ILE A 35 9.50 2.16 -10.39
N MET A 36 8.98 3.16 -9.67
CA MET A 36 8.16 2.92 -8.49
C MET A 36 6.86 2.19 -8.85
N TRP A 37 6.22 2.57 -9.96
CA TRP A 37 4.97 1.99 -10.42
C TRP A 37 5.08 0.50 -10.76
N GLU A 38 6.10 0.12 -11.51
CA GLU A 38 6.35 -1.29 -11.83
C GLU A 38 6.51 -2.15 -10.57
N LYS A 39 7.27 -1.66 -9.59
CA LYS A 39 7.44 -2.34 -8.31
C LYS A 39 6.16 -2.35 -7.47
N LEU A 40 5.33 -1.31 -7.58
CA LEU A 40 4.07 -1.22 -6.86
C LEU A 40 3.03 -2.23 -7.37
N LEU A 41 3.07 -2.55 -8.67
CA LEU A 41 2.19 -3.57 -9.27
C LEU A 41 2.61 -5.00 -8.92
N ASP A 42 3.83 -5.23 -8.49
CA ASP A 42 4.30 -6.54 -8.05
C ASP A 42 3.77 -6.87 -6.64
N ILE A 43 3.05 -7.98 -6.55
CA ILE A 43 2.41 -8.41 -5.30
C ILE A 43 3.43 -8.77 -4.23
N GLU A 44 4.53 -9.42 -4.61
CA GLU A 44 5.57 -9.84 -3.67
C GLU A 44 6.26 -8.63 -3.04
N THR A 45 6.54 -7.61 -3.83
CA THR A 45 7.09 -6.34 -3.36
C THR A 45 6.18 -5.70 -2.32
N LEU A 46 4.86 -5.63 -2.58
CA LEU A 46 3.93 -5.06 -1.60
C LEU A 46 3.83 -5.90 -0.32
N ILE A 47 3.89 -7.23 -0.43
CA ILE A 47 3.92 -8.12 0.75
C ILE A 47 5.22 -7.91 1.54
N GLU A 48 6.36 -7.76 0.86
CA GLU A 48 7.67 -7.56 1.53
C GLU A 48 7.69 -6.26 2.34
N ILE A 49 7.23 -5.15 1.77
CA ILE A 49 7.26 -3.86 2.48
C ILE A 49 6.34 -3.80 3.71
N CYS A 50 5.34 -4.66 3.79
CA CYS A 50 4.45 -4.75 4.95
C CYS A 50 5.11 -5.43 6.15
N LYS A 51 6.08 -6.34 5.93
CA LYS A 51 6.77 -7.08 7.00
C LYS A 51 7.71 -6.17 7.80
N PRO A 52 7.91 -6.39 9.12
CA PRO A 52 7.23 -7.41 9.95
C PRO A 52 5.88 -6.93 10.51
N LYS A 53 5.45 -5.67 10.26
CA LYS A 53 4.26 -5.10 10.91
C LYS A 53 2.96 -5.80 10.51
N ALA A 54 2.86 -6.20 9.24
CA ALA A 54 1.79 -7.06 8.76
C ALA A 54 2.37 -8.14 7.84
N SER A 55 1.81 -9.34 7.89
CA SER A 55 2.10 -10.40 6.95
C SER A 55 0.83 -11.02 6.42
N PHE A 56 0.85 -11.30 5.12
CA PHE A 56 -0.27 -11.84 4.37
C PHE A 56 0.08 -13.26 3.92
N LYS A 57 -0.74 -14.24 4.33
CA LYS A 57 -0.65 -15.60 3.79
C LYS A 57 -1.80 -15.77 2.81
N SER A 58 -1.50 -15.94 1.54
CA SER A 58 -2.53 -16.16 0.52
C SER A 58 -3.34 -17.42 0.82
N VAL A 59 -4.62 -17.38 0.48
CA VAL A 59 -5.54 -18.51 0.60
C VAL A 59 -5.62 -19.29 -0.73
N SER A 60 -5.18 -18.68 -1.84
CA SER A 60 -5.18 -19.24 -3.20
C SER A 60 -3.87 -18.91 -3.92
N LYS A 61 -3.65 -19.50 -5.09
CA LYS A 61 -2.54 -19.12 -5.96
C LYS A 61 -2.69 -17.64 -6.34
N MET A 62 -1.62 -16.89 -6.21
CA MET A 62 -1.57 -15.45 -6.52
C MET A 62 -0.97 -15.26 -7.90
N PRO A 63 -1.45 -14.29 -8.70
CA PRO A 63 -0.74 -13.83 -9.89
C PRO A 63 0.52 -13.04 -9.47
N GLU A 64 1.38 -12.77 -10.44
CA GLU A 64 2.59 -11.96 -10.19
C GLU A 64 2.25 -10.47 -9.95
N LYS A 65 1.25 -9.98 -10.66
CA LYS A 65 0.81 -8.58 -10.58
C LYS A 65 -0.65 -8.47 -10.14
N TRP A 66 -0.97 -7.33 -9.55
CA TRP A 66 -2.33 -6.97 -9.20
C TRP A 66 -3.19 -6.77 -10.45
N GLU A 67 -4.43 -7.25 -10.38
CA GLU A 67 -5.44 -7.12 -11.43
C GLU A 67 -6.67 -6.37 -10.90
N GLU A 68 -7.26 -5.52 -11.74
CA GLU A 68 -8.48 -4.79 -11.41
C GLU A 68 -9.70 -5.71 -11.26
N ASN A 69 -10.62 -5.32 -10.40
CA ASN A 69 -11.88 -6.02 -10.14
C ASN A 69 -11.71 -7.44 -9.60
N VAL A 70 -10.52 -7.77 -9.08
CA VAL A 70 -10.21 -9.05 -8.44
C VAL A 70 -10.22 -8.91 -6.93
N ILE A 71 -10.87 -9.87 -6.26
CA ILE A 71 -10.87 -9.96 -4.79
C ILE A 71 -9.78 -10.93 -4.36
N TYR A 72 -8.76 -10.40 -3.70
CA TYR A 72 -7.67 -11.19 -3.11
C TYR A 72 -7.99 -11.51 -1.66
N LYS A 73 -7.81 -12.78 -1.27
CA LYS A 73 -8.11 -13.27 0.08
C LYS A 73 -6.86 -13.72 0.80
N PHE A 74 -6.63 -13.17 1.97
CA PHE A 74 -5.46 -13.45 2.79
C PHE A 74 -5.85 -13.86 4.21
N LYS A 75 -4.97 -14.60 4.87
CA LYS A 75 -4.90 -14.65 6.34
C LYS A 75 -3.93 -13.55 6.76
N LEU A 76 -4.43 -12.53 7.47
CA LEU A 76 -3.65 -11.41 7.94
C LEU A 76 -3.12 -11.69 9.35
N PHE A 77 -1.83 -11.41 9.55
CA PHE A 77 -1.16 -11.46 10.84
C PHE A 77 -0.48 -10.12 11.13
N ILE A 78 -0.70 -9.60 12.32
CA ILE A 78 -0.02 -8.41 12.82
C ILE A 78 1.27 -8.86 13.51
N TYR A 79 2.39 -8.16 13.21
CA TYR A 79 3.74 -8.51 13.64
C TYR A 79 4.17 -9.95 13.31
N GLY A 80 3.55 -10.55 12.28
CA GLY A 80 3.89 -11.89 11.79
C GLY A 80 3.31 -13.07 12.58
N PHE A 81 2.82 -12.85 13.79
CA PHE A 81 2.35 -13.92 14.68
C PHE A 81 0.96 -13.70 15.30
N ILE A 82 0.46 -12.47 15.41
CA ILE A 82 -0.87 -12.19 15.96
C ILE A 82 -1.91 -12.38 14.86
N PRO A 83 -2.78 -13.40 14.89
CA PRO A 83 -3.78 -13.62 13.86
C PRO A 83 -4.83 -12.51 13.87
N PHE A 84 -5.00 -11.84 12.74
CA PHE A 84 -5.98 -10.75 12.57
C PHE A 84 -7.19 -11.18 11.72
N GLY A 85 -7.21 -12.48 11.33
CA GLY A 85 -8.31 -13.10 10.62
C GLY A 85 -8.19 -13.06 9.09
N LYS A 86 -9.31 -13.35 8.42
CA LYS A 86 -9.40 -13.25 6.96
C LYS A 86 -9.49 -11.78 6.57
N HIS A 87 -8.72 -11.39 5.58
CA HIS A 87 -8.67 -10.05 5.03
C HIS A 87 -8.92 -10.12 3.52
N GLU A 88 -9.84 -9.34 3.03
CA GLU A 88 -10.20 -9.27 1.61
C GLU A 88 -9.78 -7.90 1.07
N ILE A 89 -9.13 -7.92 -0.10
CA ILE A 89 -8.66 -6.74 -0.82
C ILE A 89 -9.30 -6.79 -2.21
N LEU A 90 -10.18 -5.85 -2.52
CA LEU A 90 -10.70 -5.62 -3.87
C LEU A 90 -9.91 -4.47 -4.49
N LEU A 91 -9.21 -4.72 -5.59
CA LEU A 91 -8.61 -3.67 -6.41
C LEU A 91 -9.71 -3.08 -7.30
N GLU A 92 -10.15 -1.86 -6.99
CA GLU A 92 -11.23 -1.20 -7.75
C GLU A 92 -10.72 -0.53 -9.02
N ASN A 93 -9.52 0.05 -8.96
CA ASN A 93 -8.95 0.80 -10.07
C ASN A 93 -7.42 0.77 -10.02
N ILE A 94 -6.80 0.57 -11.20
CA ILE A 94 -5.36 0.67 -11.43
C ILE A 94 -5.17 1.64 -12.61
N ASP A 95 -5.06 2.92 -12.32
CA ASP A 95 -4.89 3.96 -13.35
C ASP A 95 -3.41 4.15 -13.70
N GLN A 96 -3.00 3.54 -14.82
CA GLN A 96 -1.64 3.62 -15.35
C GLN A 96 -1.25 5.05 -15.73
N SER A 97 -2.19 5.85 -16.21
CA SER A 97 -1.91 7.21 -16.71
C SER A 97 -1.69 8.19 -15.57
N ARG A 98 -2.47 8.07 -14.49
CA ARG A 98 -2.35 8.90 -13.28
C ARG A 98 -1.47 8.30 -12.23
N LYS A 99 -1.00 7.05 -12.42
CA LYS A 99 -0.22 6.30 -11.43
C LYS A 99 -0.95 6.20 -10.07
N GLU A 100 -2.21 5.81 -10.13
CA GLU A 100 -3.08 5.65 -8.97
C GLU A 100 -3.56 4.22 -8.83
N ILE A 101 -3.57 3.69 -7.61
CA ILE A 101 -4.18 2.40 -7.27
C ILE A 101 -5.21 2.63 -6.17
N GLN A 102 -6.44 2.20 -6.41
CA GLN A 102 -7.51 2.25 -5.43
C GLN A 102 -7.96 0.85 -5.03
N SER A 103 -8.00 0.59 -3.73
CA SER A 103 -8.53 -0.66 -3.18
C SER A 103 -9.58 -0.42 -2.10
N LYS A 104 -10.50 -1.37 -2.00
CA LYS A 104 -11.40 -1.53 -0.85
C LYS A 104 -11.04 -2.80 -0.11
N GLU A 105 -10.80 -2.65 1.16
CA GLU A 105 -10.35 -3.72 2.02
C GLU A 105 -11.27 -3.86 3.22
N HIS A 106 -11.44 -5.06 3.71
CA HIS A 106 -12.20 -5.27 4.94
C HIS A 106 -11.85 -6.59 5.62
N ASN A 107 -12.16 -6.63 6.90
CA ASN A 107 -12.17 -7.83 7.71
C ASN A 107 -13.23 -7.70 8.84
N LYS A 108 -13.29 -8.67 9.75
CA LYS A 108 -14.26 -8.63 10.85
C LYS A 108 -14.08 -7.45 11.83
N ILE A 109 -12.87 -6.93 11.95
CA ILE A 109 -12.49 -5.84 12.89
C ILE A 109 -12.55 -4.50 12.19
N VAL A 110 -11.89 -4.39 11.03
CA VAL A 110 -11.88 -3.17 10.21
C VAL A 110 -12.96 -3.31 9.13
N ARG A 111 -14.06 -2.59 9.31
CA ARG A 111 -15.26 -2.72 8.48
C ARG A 111 -15.18 -1.93 7.18
N ILE A 112 -14.44 -0.82 7.20
CA ILE A 112 -14.18 0.03 6.04
C ILE A 112 -12.69 0.34 6.03
N TRP A 113 -12.06 0.11 4.89
CA TRP A 113 -10.68 0.49 4.61
C TRP A 113 -10.58 0.75 3.11
N ASN A 114 -10.71 2.03 2.73
CA ASN A 114 -10.50 2.48 1.37
C ASN A 114 -9.09 3.01 1.27
N HIS A 115 -8.27 2.41 0.44
CA HIS A 115 -6.88 2.78 0.29
C HIS A 115 -6.62 3.31 -1.12
N LEU A 116 -6.05 4.48 -1.22
CA LEU A 116 -5.61 5.11 -2.45
C LEU A 116 -4.11 5.36 -2.38
N ILE A 117 -3.38 4.85 -3.36
CA ILE A 117 -1.96 5.13 -3.59
C ILE A 117 -1.85 6.08 -4.77
N ILE A 118 -1.04 7.13 -4.63
CA ILE A 118 -0.79 8.11 -5.67
C ILE A 118 0.72 8.31 -5.83
N LEU A 119 1.21 8.27 -7.08
CA LEU A 119 2.57 8.65 -7.44
C LEU A 119 2.53 9.91 -8.30
N ASN A 120 3.20 10.95 -7.87
CA ASN A 120 3.40 12.17 -8.64
C ASN A 120 4.89 12.37 -8.93
N GLU A 121 5.20 12.90 -10.09
CA GLU A 121 6.55 13.34 -10.40
C GLU A 121 6.81 14.72 -9.77
N THR A 122 7.99 14.87 -9.16
CA THR A 122 8.46 16.16 -8.68
C THR A 122 9.25 16.89 -9.77
N GLN A 123 9.48 18.19 -9.63
CA GLN A 123 10.21 19.00 -10.62
C GLN A 123 11.64 18.48 -10.90
N ASP A 124 12.24 17.77 -9.95
CA ASP A 124 13.58 17.16 -10.07
C ASP A 124 13.53 15.67 -10.47
N GLY A 125 12.41 15.21 -11.08
CA GLY A 125 12.26 13.84 -11.63
C GLY A 125 12.15 12.74 -10.59
N LYS A 126 11.89 13.07 -9.33
CA LYS A 126 11.70 12.11 -8.25
C LYS A 126 10.22 11.77 -8.07
N THR A 127 9.95 10.70 -7.33
CA THR A 127 8.58 10.28 -7.02
C THR A 127 8.11 10.84 -5.68
N PHE A 128 7.03 11.62 -5.70
CA PHE A 128 6.25 11.94 -4.50
C PHE A 128 5.13 10.92 -4.35
N TYR A 129 5.33 10.01 -3.40
CA TYR A 129 4.44 8.88 -3.10
C TYR A 129 3.51 9.25 -1.94
N THR A 130 2.22 8.97 -2.08
CA THR A 130 1.22 9.18 -1.03
C THR A 130 0.34 7.94 -0.85
N ASP A 131 0.26 7.42 0.39
CA ASP A 131 -0.80 6.53 0.84
C ASP A 131 -1.91 7.37 1.48
N ILE A 132 -3.16 7.22 1.04
CA ILE A 132 -4.36 7.81 1.65
C ILE A 132 -5.27 6.66 2.08
N VAL A 133 -5.69 6.65 3.33
CA VAL A 133 -6.61 5.61 3.85
C VAL A 133 -7.77 6.24 4.58
N GLU A 134 -8.97 5.86 4.17
CA GLU A 134 -10.21 6.16 4.88
C GLU A 134 -10.69 4.89 5.57
N LEU A 135 -10.81 4.93 6.89
CA LEU A 135 -11.09 3.74 7.67
C LEU A 135 -12.14 3.93 8.76
N HIS A 136 -12.84 2.82 9.06
CA HIS A 136 -13.74 2.71 10.20
C HIS A 136 -13.65 1.32 10.84
N SER A 137 -13.45 1.29 12.16
CA SER A 137 -13.30 0.07 12.99
C SER A 137 -14.18 0.14 14.25
N GLY A 138 -15.37 0.77 14.15
CA GLY A 138 -16.23 0.99 15.30
C GLY A 138 -15.55 1.84 16.38
N ILE A 139 -15.61 1.40 17.63
CA ILE A 139 -15.00 2.13 18.77
C ILE A 139 -13.47 2.20 18.70
N PHE A 140 -12.83 1.31 17.95
CA PHE A 140 -11.36 1.28 17.78
C PHE A 140 -10.85 2.14 16.62
N THR A 141 -11.72 2.89 15.92
CA THR A 141 -11.36 3.67 14.71
C THR A 141 -10.14 4.57 14.93
N TYR A 142 -10.08 5.29 16.05
CA TYR A 142 -8.97 6.20 16.35
C TYR A 142 -7.64 5.45 16.53
N PHE A 143 -7.64 4.38 17.31
CA PHE A 143 -6.43 3.56 17.55
C PHE A 143 -5.97 2.85 16.27
N THR A 144 -6.92 2.36 15.46
CA THR A 144 -6.61 1.79 14.15
C THR A 144 -5.94 2.82 13.25
N ALA A 145 -6.42 4.07 13.22
CA ALA A 145 -5.81 5.14 12.44
C ALA A 145 -4.37 5.46 12.89
N LEU A 146 -4.11 5.53 14.19
CA LEU A 146 -2.75 5.75 14.72
C LEU A 146 -1.80 4.60 14.36
N TRP A 147 -2.26 3.35 14.51
CA TRP A 147 -1.48 2.18 14.10
C TRP A 147 -1.18 2.21 12.59
N SER A 148 -2.18 2.56 11.76
CA SER A 148 -2.06 2.66 10.31
C SER A 148 -1.03 3.70 9.89
N ILE A 149 -0.98 4.86 10.51
CA ILE A 149 0.08 5.86 10.28
C ILE A 149 1.46 5.24 10.51
N GLY A 150 1.64 4.54 11.63
CA GLY A 150 2.88 3.83 11.94
C GLY A 150 3.21 2.73 10.95
N PHE A 151 2.19 2.02 10.43
CA PHE A 151 2.32 0.99 9.41
C PHE A 151 2.77 1.57 8.06
N TYR A 152 2.10 2.62 7.56
CA TYR A 152 2.45 3.24 6.28
C TYR A 152 3.80 3.97 6.33
N LYS A 153 4.15 4.60 7.45
CA LYS A 153 5.52 5.11 7.66
C LYS A 153 6.57 4.02 7.54
N HIS A 154 6.29 2.83 8.09
CA HIS A 154 7.19 1.68 7.98
C HIS A 154 7.30 1.19 6.53
N ARG A 155 6.16 1.04 5.79
CA ARG A 155 6.14 0.68 4.38
C ARG A 155 7.00 1.63 3.55
N GLN A 156 6.81 2.93 3.72
CA GLN A 156 7.55 3.95 2.97
C GLN A 156 9.05 3.96 3.30
N LYS A 157 9.46 3.63 4.53
CA LYS A 157 10.89 3.42 4.83
C LYS A 157 11.47 2.19 4.12
N LYS A 158 10.69 1.14 3.94
CA LYS A 158 11.11 -0.07 3.23
C LYS A 158 11.32 0.19 1.74
N TRP A 159 10.54 1.07 1.13
CA TRP A 159 10.68 1.46 -0.28
C TRP A 159 12.10 1.93 -0.61
N ASN A 160 12.74 2.72 0.26
CA ASN A 160 14.13 3.17 0.01
C ASN A 160 15.07 1.99 -0.25
N LYS A 161 14.96 0.90 0.53
CA LYS A 161 15.79 -0.29 0.37
C LYS A 161 15.54 -1.02 -0.95
N ILE A 162 14.29 -1.06 -1.40
CA ILE A 162 13.91 -1.71 -2.67
C ILE A 162 14.45 -0.90 -3.84
N ILE A 163 14.30 0.42 -3.82
CA ILE A 163 14.80 1.33 -4.86
C ILE A 163 16.32 1.25 -4.96
N GLU A 164 17.04 1.24 -3.82
CA GLU A 164 18.50 1.11 -3.78
C GLU A 164 18.98 -0.21 -4.39
N ARG A 165 18.28 -1.33 -4.16
CA ARG A 165 18.59 -2.63 -4.77
C ARG A 165 18.40 -2.60 -6.29
N SER A 166 17.26 -2.09 -6.76
CA SER A 166 16.96 -1.98 -8.19
C SER A 166 17.97 -1.11 -8.93
N GLY A 167 18.43 -0.03 -8.30
CA GLY A 167 19.48 0.83 -8.89
C GLY A 167 20.86 0.16 -8.99
N LYS A 168 21.17 -0.82 -8.14
CA LYS A 168 22.40 -1.62 -8.25
C LYS A 168 22.32 -2.68 -9.35
N GLU A 169 21.20 -3.40 -9.43
CA GLU A 169 20.95 -4.42 -10.47
C GLU A 169 20.99 -3.81 -11.88
N SER A 170 20.45 -2.61 -12.07
CA SER A 170 20.52 -1.90 -13.35
C SER A 170 21.94 -1.52 -13.75
N LYS A 171 22.80 -1.18 -12.78
CA LYS A 171 24.22 -0.85 -13.05
C LYS A 171 25.07 -2.10 -13.36
N GLU A 172 24.83 -3.22 -12.71
CA GLU A 172 25.54 -4.48 -12.97
C GLU A 172 25.20 -5.03 -14.35
N ASN A 173 23.93 -4.99 -14.76
CA ASN A 173 23.49 -5.43 -16.07
C ASN A 173 24.05 -4.56 -17.22
N THR A 174 24.29 -3.27 -16.98
CA THR A 174 24.90 -2.38 -17.98
C THR A 174 26.42 -2.63 -18.09
N CYS A 175 27.09 -3.06 -17.04
CA CYS A 175 28.53 -3.33 -17.06
C CYS A 175 28.84 -4.67 -17.75
N THR A 176 27.96 -5.64 -17.72
CA THR A 176 28.11 -6.95 -18.39
C THR A 176 27.82 -6.90 -19.89
N SER A 177 27.04 -5.93 -20.38
CA SER A 177 26.71 -5.77 -21.80
C SER A 177 27.76 -4.99 -22.61
N VAL A 178 28.77 -4.41 -21.98
CA VAL A 178 29.89 -3.65 -22.64
C VAL A 178 31.14 -4.51 -22.85
N SER A 179 31.14 -5.76 -22.38
CA SER A 179 32.28 -6.68 -22.41
C SER A 179 32.11 -7.87 -23.39
N ALA A 180 31.21 -7.75 -24.38
CA ALA A 180 30.98 -8.77 -25.40
C ALA A 180 31.22 -8.22 -26.82
#